data_17b208f00d280f6730d3478845933429
#
_entry.id   17b208f00d280f6730d3478845933429
#
_cell.length_a   1.000
_cell.length_b   1.000
_cell.length_c   1.000
_cell.angle_alpha   90.00
_cell.angle_beta   90.00
_cell.angle_gamma   90.00
#
_symmetry.space_group_name_H-M   'P 1'
#
loop_
_entity.id
_entity.type
_entity.pdbx_description
1 polymer ?
#
loop_
_entity_poly.entity_id
_entity_poly.type
_entity_poly.pdbx_seq_one_letter_code
_entity_poly.pdbx_strand_id
1 'polypeptide(L)'
;FNCVAPGSTDTPMLRRVIEDLAARYPDRYAAGSAAAYAAAVPLGRFADPLEIAAVVAFLASDHAGFVTGVVMPVDGGTTAE
;
A
#
# COMPACT_ATOMS: atom_id res chain seq x y z
N PHE A 1 -12.00 -8.82 16.39
CA PHE A 1 -11.99 -7.67 15.47
C PHE A 1 -10.57 -7.22 15.20
N ASN A 2 -10.19 -7.19 13.93
CA ASN A 2 -8.88 -6.70 13.48
C ASN A 2 -9.07 -5.77 12.29
N CYS A 3 -8.07 -4.93 12.06
CA CYS A 3 -8.07 -3.98 10.96
C CYS A 3 -6.78 -4.15 10.16
N VAL A 4 -6.88 -4.08 8.84
CA VAL A 4 -5.72 -4.02 7.96
C VAL A 4 -5.65 -2.61 7.39
N ALA A 5 -4.46 -2.00 7.49
CA ALA A 5 -4.21 -0.66 6.98
C ALA A 5 -3.20 -0.75 5.82
N PRO A 6 -3.67 -0.92 4.57
CA PRO A 6 -2.77 -1.03 3.44
C PRO A 6 -2.12 0.31 3.10
N GLY A 7 -0.89 0.24 2.60
CA GLY A 7 -0.21 1.38 2.00
C GLY A 7 -0.39 1.39 0.49
N SER A 8 0.58 1.95 -0.20
CA SER A 8 0.55 2.07 -1.66
C SER A 8 0.54 0.68 -2.32
N THR A 9 -0.56 0.35 -2.93
CA THR A 9 -0.81 -0.94 -3.58
C THR A 9 -0.98 -0.72 -5.07
N ASP A 10 -0.34 -1.56 -5.88
CA ASP A 10 -0.38 -1.44 -7.34
C ASP A 10 -1.76 -1.84 -7.87
N THR A 11 -2.62 -0.86 -8.00
CA THR A 11 -3.99 -1.00 -8.49
C THR A 11 -4.25 -0.02 -9.62
N PRO A 12 -5.26 -0.27 -10.48
CA PRO A 12 -5.66 0.71 -11.47
C PRO A 12 -6.02 2.07 -10.87
N MET A 13 -6.60 2.09 -9.68
CA MET A 13 -6.96 3.33 -9.00
C MET A 13 -5.71 4.15 -8.63
N LEU A 14 -4.69 3.52 -8.05
CA LEU A 14 -3.45 4.22 -7.70
C LEU A 14 -2.73 4.75 -8.94
N ARG A 15 -2.66 3.94 -9.99
CA ARG A 15 -2.05 4.34 -11.26
C ARG A 15 -2.76 5.56 -11.86
N ARG A 16 -4.07 5.58 -11.78
CA ARG A 16 -4.88 6.68 -12.26
C ARG A 16 -4.66 7.96 -11.47
N VAL A 17 -4.55 7.84 -10.15
CA VAL A 17 -4.24 9.00 -9.28
C VAL A 17 -2.87 9.58 -9.62
N ILE A 18 -1.86 8.75 -9.81
CA ILE A 18 -0.51 9.20 -10.17
C ILE A 18 -0.51 9.92 -11.51
N GLU A 19 -1.18 9.36 -12.51
CA GLU A 19 -1.32 9.99 -13.84
C GLU A 19 -2.02 11.34 -13.76
N ASP A 20 -3.09 11.42 -12.98
CA ASP A 20 -3.86 12.65 -12.82
C ASP A 20 -3.02 13.74 -12.14
N LEU A 21 -2.28 13.40 -11.11
CA LEU A 21 -1.38 14.33 -10.44
C LEU A 21 -0.26 14.82 -11.36
N ALA A 22 0.30 13.94 -12.18
CA ALA A 22 1.33 14.31 -13.14
C ALA A 22 0.79 15.27 -14.21
N ALA A 23 -0.47 15.08 -14.64
CA ALA A 23 -1.10 15.94 -15.62
C ALA A 23 -1.46 17.31 -15.05
N ARG A 24 -1.93 17.37 -13.80
CA ARG A 24 -2.38 18.61 -13.15
C ARG A 24 -1.24 19.44 -12.58
N TYR A 25 -0.19 18.78 -12.10
CA TYR A 25 0.93 19.42 -11.42
C TYR A 25 2.26 18.90 -11.98
N PRO A 26 2.55 19.17 -13.28
CA PRO A 26 3.73 18.59 -13.93
C PRO A 26 5.05 19.00 -13.28
N ASP A 27 5.10 20.13 -12.60
CA ASP A 27 6.32 20.60 -11.90
C ASP A 27 6.60 19.80 -10.64
N ARG A 28 5.56 19.24 -10.01
CA ARG A 28 5.68 18.47 -8.77
C ARG A 28 5.61 16.97 -8.99
N TYR A 29 4.88 16.54 -10.00
CA TYR A 29 4.58 15.14 -10.30
C TYR A 29 4.88 14.86 -11.77
N ALA A 30 6.14 14.87 -12.11
CA ALA A 30 6.58 14.68 -13.49
C ALA A 30 6.24 13.27 -14.02
N ALA A 31 6.29 13.11 -15.33
CA ALA A 31 6.16 11.81 -15.97
C ALA A 31 7.16 10.83 -15.33
N GLY A 32 6.71 9.60 -15.05
CA GLY A 32 7.52 8.62 -14.33
C GLY A 32 7.38 8.69 -12.81
N SER A 33 6.47 9.52 -12.29
CA SER A 33 6.22 9.67 -10.86
C SER A 33 5.90 8.37 -10.15
N ALA A 34 5.39 7.35 -10.84
CA ALA A 34 5.14 6.05 -10.23
C ALA A 34 6.41 5.48 -9.59
N ALA A 35 7.56 5.59 -10.26
CA ALA A 35 8.83 5.15 -9.72
C ALA A 35 9.24 5.98 -8.48
N ALA A 36 9.00 7.29 -8.52
CA ALA A 36 9.28 8.17 -7.37
C ALA A 36 8.40 7.85 -6.18
N TYR A 37 7.11 7.58 -6.40
CA TYR A 37 6.21 7.15 -5.33
C TYR A 37 6.64 5.82 -4.73
N ALA A 38 7.02 4.85 -5.56
CA ALA A 38 7.51 3.56 -5.09
C ALA A 38 8.81 3.72 -4.28
N ALA A 39 9.71 4.59 -4.72
CA ALA A 39 10.96 4.85 -4.02
C ALA A 39 10.77 5.47 -2.64
N ALA A 40 9.65 6.17 -2.42
CA ALA A 40 9.31 6.74 -1.12
C ALA A 40 8.86 5.69 -0.09
N VAL A 41 8.49 4.50 -0.54
CA VAL A 41 8.19 3.37 0.35
C VAL A 41 9.51 2.75 0.82
N PRO A 42 9.72 2.51 2.12
CA PRO A 42 10.97 1.91 2.60
C PRO A 42 11.38 0.63 1.88
N LEU A 43 10.44 -0.25 1.54
CA LEU A 43 10.76 -1.44 0.74
C LEU A 43 10.98 -1.15 -0.74
N GLY A 44 10.75 0.08 -1.19
CA GLY A 44 11.10 0.53 -2.53
C GLY A 44 10.17 0.09 -3.64
N ARG A 45 8.98 -0.38 -3.31
CA ARG A 45 7.99 -0.83 -4.30
C ARG A 45 6.57 -0.71 -3.77
N PHE A 46 5.61 -0.74 -4.67
CA PHE A 46 4.21 -0.90 -4.30
C PHE A 46 3.92 -2.34 -3.93
N ALA A 47 2.94 -2.53 -3.06
CA ALA A 47 2.46 -3.89 -2.76
C ALA A 47 1.68 -4.46 -3.95
N ASP A 48 1.79 -5.76 -4.16
CA ASP A 48 0.85 -6.47 -5.01
C ASP A 48 -0.45 -6.65 -4.22
N PRO A 49 -1.63 -6.48 -4.84
CA PRO A 49 -2.91 -6.69 -4.16
C PRO A 49 -3.01 -8.04 -3.44
N LEU A 50 -2.36 -9.08 -3.96
CA LEU A 50 -2.33 -10.39 -3.32
C LEU A 50 -1.58 -10.38 -1.99
N GLU A 51 -0.62 -9.47 -1.81
CA GLU A 51 0.09 -9.33 -0.53
C GLU A 51 -0.82 -8.79 0.56
N ILE A 52 -1.69 -7.85 0.21
CA ILE A 52 -2.71 -7.34 1.13
C ILE A 52 -3.75 -8.42 1.43
N ALA A 53 -4.20 -9.12 0.39
CA ALA A 53 -5.18 -10.20 0.53
C ALA A 53 -4.64 -11.34 1.41
N ALA A 54 -3.35 -11.65 1.34
CA ALA A 54 -2.72 -12.68 2.17
C ALA A 54 -2.81 -12.35 3.66
N VAL A 55 -2.60 -11.08 4.02
CA VAL A 55 -2.72 -10.63 5.42
C VAL A 55 -4.17 -10.72 5.89
N VAL A 56 -5.11 -10.28 5.07
CA VAL A 56 -6.55 -10.39 5.38
C VAL A 56 -6.94 -11.86 5.58
N ALA A 57 -6.50 -12.73 4.68
CA ALA A 57 -6.79 -14.16 4.77
C ALA A 57 -6.23 -14.77 6.06
N PHE A 58 -5.00 -14.40 6.45
CA PHE A 58 -4.41 -14.86 7.71
C PHE A 58 -5.25 -14.43 8.90
N LEU A 59 -5.61 -13.14 8.98
CA LEU A 59 -6.38 -12.61 10.10
C LEU A 59 -7.80 -13.20 10.17
N ALA A 60 -8.35 -13.63 9.05
CA ALA A 60 -9.64 -14.28 8.97
C ALA A 60 -9.58 -15.78 9.25
N SER A 61 -8.39 -16.36 9.33
CA SER A 61 -8.20 -17.80 9.48
C SER A 61 -8.14 -18.23 10.95
N ASP A 62 -8.26 -19.53 11.18
CA ASP A 62 -8.10 -20.12 12.51
C ASP A 62 -6.67 -19.95 13.05
N HIS A 63 -5.68 -19.74 12.17
CA HIS A 63 -4.31 -19.48 12.57
C HIS A 63 -4.15 -18.18 13.35
N ALA A 64 -5.07 -17.23 13.19
CA ALA A 64 -5.10 -15.97 13.92
C ALA A 64 -6.07 -16.03 15.12
N GLY A 65 -6.38 -17.21 15.62
CA GLY A 65 -7.38 -17.40 16.67
C GLY A 65 -7.07 -16.71 18.00
N PHE A 66 -5.81 -16.35 18.25
CA PHE A 66 -5.41 -15.61 19.45
C PHE A 66 -5.07 -14.15 19.17
N VAL A 67 -5.45 -13.64 17.98
CA VAL A 67 -5.18 -12.27 17.55
C VAL A 67 -6.51 -11.50 17.49
N THR A 68 -6.61 -10.43 18.27
CA THR A 68 -7.76 -9.54 18.23
C THR A 68 -7.34 -8.12 18.62
N GLY A 69 -8.07 -7.13 18.14
CA GLY A 69 -7.80 -5.73 18.43
C GLY A 69 -6.58 -5.16 17.75
N VAL A 70 -6.05 -5.84 16.74
CA VAL A 70 -4.84 -5.36 16.05
C VAL A 70 -5.23 -4.46 14.87
N VAL A 71 -4.44 -3.39 14.68
CA VAL A 71 -4.41 -2.63 13.43
C VAL A 71 -3.08 -2.97 12.79
N MET A 72 -3.12 -3.69 11.66
CA MET A 72 -1.92 -4.19 11.02
C MET A 72 -1.60 -3.35 9.77
N PRO A 73 -0.57 -2.50 9.83
CA PRO A 73 -0.10 -1.80 8.65
C PRO A 73 0.55 -2.79 7.68
N VAL A 74 0.16 -2.70 6.41
CA VAL A 74 0.77 -3.48 5.33
C VAL A 74 1.21 -2.48 4.27
N ASP A 75 2.29 -1.78 4.56
CA ASP A 75 2.68 -0.55 3.87
C ASP A 75 4.17 -0.47 3.52
N GLY A 76 4.86 -1.60 3.58
CA GLY A 76 6.28 -1.65 3.25
C GLY A 76 7.16 -0.82 4.18
N GLY A 77 6.66 -0.47 5.35
CA GLY A 77 7.40 0.30 6.36
C GLY A 77 7.09 1.79 6.40
N THR A 78 6.18 2.28 5.57
CA THR A 78 5.89 3.72 5.46
C THR A 78 5.54 4.35 6.82
N THR A 79 4.71 3.69 7.62
CA THR A 79 4.31 4.22 8.93
C THR A 79 5.29 3.90 10.05
N ALA A 80 6.34 3.13 9.77
CA ALA A 80 7.37 2.77 10.75
C ALA A 80 8.50 3.81 10.83
N GLU A 81 8.51 4.78 9.93
CA GLU A 81 9.51 5.85 9.89
C GLU A 81 9.29 6.90 10.97
#